data_b8dbba9546885ad6454cc0f8d43bec4d
#
_entry.id   b8dbba9546885ad6454cc0f8d43bec4d
#
_cell.length_a   1.000
_cell.length_b   1.000
_cell.length_c   1.000
_cell.angle_alpha   90.00
_cell.angle_beta   90.00
_cell.angle_gamma   90.00
#
_symmetry.space_group_name_H-M   'P 1'
#
loop_
_entity.id
_entity.type
_entity.pdbx_description
1 polymer ?
#
loop_
_entity_poly.entity_id
_entity_poly.type
_entity_poly.pdbx_seq_one_letter_code
_entity_poly.pdbx_strand_id
1 'polypeptide(L)'
;MKKRLLGNTGIEVSEIAFGGVEIGMPYGIGVSSEKDMLSESKAIELLHTAFDSGINFFDTARMYGESEKIMGKAFKARRDKVVLATKCRHLLNSDGNLPNDSMLKTIVKDSLYESLKTLQTDYVDIFMLHQANQRILENEAIVCVLSELKERGLFRAMGVSTYTTDETKMVLDSGHWNMIQLPFNLMDQRQGDLFEDAHHKGVGLVVRSVLLKGLLSDRGKNLHPALKDVENHIAKYQSLLEETNLKLPALATKFALSFSEVSSVLVGIDKRKYLDEALKTVDGIYLDKEKLEKANQLAYPEPEFINLPYWDRMNWLK
;
A
#
# COMPACT_ATOMS: atom_id res chain seq x y z
N MET A 1 0.58 1.52 19.76
CA MET A 1 1.32 1.20 18.50
C MET A 1 2.42 2.23 18.30
N LYS A 2 3.62 1.80 17.92
CA LYS A 2 4.73 2.69 17.58
C LYS A 2 4.41 3.45 16.30
N LYS A 3 4.90 4.69 16.21
CA LYS A 3 4.85 5.51 14.99
C LYS A 3 6.26 5.73 14.46
N ARG A 4 6.37 5.89 13.15
CA ARG A 4 7.60 6.24 12.45
C ARG A 4 7.38 7.50 11.62
N LEU A 5 8.43 8.28 11.40
CA LEU A 5 8.36 9.41 10.47
C LEU A 5 8.21 8.92 9.03
N LEU A 6 7.39 9.59 8.26
CA LEU A 6 7.25 9.35 6.82
C LEU A 6 8.30 10.19 6.08
N GLY A 7 9.52 9.68 5.98
CA GLY A 7 10.65 10.43 5.45
C GLY A 7 10.81 11.79 6.15
N ASN A 8 11.15 12.82 5.38
CA ASN A 8 11.34 14.18 5.86
C ASN A 8 10.05 15.03 5.86
N THR A 9 8.85 14.40 5.81
CA THR A 9 7.57 15.13 5.73
C THR A 9 7.11 15.75 7.05
N GLY A 10 7.66 15.33 8.18
CA GLY A 10 7.15 15.66 9.51
C GLY A 10 5.82 14.97 9.86
N ILE A 11 5.36 14.01 9.03
CA ILE A 11 4.14 13.23 9.29
C ILE A 11 4.54 11.94 10.01
N GLU A 12 3.96 11.70 11.18
CA GLU A 12 4.11 10.44 11.90
C GLU A 12 3.00 9.47 11.53
N VAL A 13 3.38 8.28 11.05
CA VAL A 13 2.47 7.19 10.65
C VAL A 13 2.65 5.98 11.55
N SER A 14 1.57 5.28 11.85
CA SER A 14 1.62 3.99 12.54
C SER A 14 2.34 2.95 11.68
N GLU A 15 3.05 2.03 12.32
CA GLU A 15 3.80 0.95 11.64
C GLU A 15 2.91 0.08 10.75
N ILE A 16 1.62 -0.05 11.09
CA ILE A 16 0.58 -0.60 10.21
C ILE A 16 -0.27 0.55 9.68
N ALA A 17 -0.46 0.59 8.35
CA ALA A 17 -1.47 1.38 7.67
C ALA A 17 -2.66 0.51 7.30
N PHE A 18 -3.86 1.05 7.43
CA PHE A 18 -5.09 0.39 7.03
C PHE A 18 -5.30 0.53 5.51
N GLY A 19 -5.24 -0.59 4.77
CA GLY A 19 -5.58 -0.63 3.35
C GLY A 19 -7.09 -0.58 3.14
N GLY A 20 -7.55 0.38 2.35
CA GLY A 20 -8.97 0.65 2.17
C GLY A 20 -9.60 0.02 0.93
N VAL A 21 -8.85 -0.73 0.11
CA VAL A 21 -9.43 -1.32 -1.10
C VAL A 21 -10.54 -2.32 -0.75
N GLU A 22 -10.34 -3.15 0.26
CA GLU A 22 -11.24 -4.22 0.68
C GLU A 22 -12.57 -3.72 1.25
N ILE A 23 -12.62 -2.50 1.76
CA ILE A 23 -13.88 -1.89 2.23
C ILE A 23 -14.65 -1.16 1.12
N GLY A 24 -14.01 -0.91 -0.03
CA GLY A 24 -14.59 -0.14 -1.11
C GLY A 24 -15.02 -0.95 -2.33
N MET A 25 -14.39 -2.10 -2.56
CA MET A 25 -14.69 -2.98 -3.71
C MET A 25 -14.25 -4.42 -3.43
N PRO A 26 -14.78 -5.42 -4.15
CA PRO A 26 -14.32 -6.81 -4.02
C PRO A 26 -12.82 -6.92 -4.32
N TYR A 27 -12.05 -7.45 -3.37
CA TYR A 27 -10.60 -7.55 -3.50
C TYR A 27 -10.03 -8.70 -2.66
N GLY A 28 -9.01 -9.39 -3.21
CA GLY A 28 -8.32 -10.49 -2.53
C GLY A 28 -8.80 -11.88 -2.96
N ILE A 29 -7.97 -12.89 -2.69
CA ILE A 29 -8.27 -14.30 -3.00
C ILE A 29 -9.56 -14.72 -2.28
N GLY A 30 -10.51 -15.31 -3.02
CA GLY A 30 -11.78 -15.79 -2.49
C GLY A 30 -12.80 -14.69 -2.22
N VAL A 31 -12.61 -13.45 -2.72
CA VAL A 31 -13.58 -12.35 -2.70
C VAL A 31 -13.96 -12.02 -4.15
N SER A 32 -15.16 -12.41 -4.56
CA SER A 32 -15.58 -12.31 -5.96
C SER A 32 -16.73 -11.34 -6.22
N SER A 33 -17.42 -10.90 -5.17
CA SER A 33 -18.62 -10.08 -5.29
C SER A 33 -18.81 -9.15 -4.09
N GLU A 34 -19.71 -8.17 -4.24
CA GLU A 34 -20.12 -7.26 -3.14
C GLU A 34 -20.75 -8.01 -1.95
N LYS A 35 -21.28 -9.22 -2.16
CA LYS A 35 -21.84 -10.04 -1.08
C LYS A 35 -20.81 -10.53 -0.08
N ASP A 36 -19.55 -10.57 -0.52
CA ASP A 36 -18.42 -11.00 0.30
C ASP A 36 -17.83 -9.83 1.12
N MET A 37 -18.30 -8.59 0.86
CA MET A 37 -17.82 -7.37 1.50
C MET A 37 -18.57 -7.05 2.79
N LEU A 38 -17.95 -6.19 3.61
CA LEU A 38 -18.63 -5.58 4.75
C LEU A 38 -19.70 -4.59 4.28
N SER A 39 -20.81 -4.52 5.02
CA SER A 39 -21.71 -3.38 4.89
C SER A 39 -21.02 -2.07 5.28
N GLU A 40 -21.48 -0.94 4.76
CA GLU A 40 -20.91 0.39 5.06
C GLU A 40 -20.79 0.61 6.59
N SER A 41 -21.83 0.28 7.35
CA SER A 41 -21.82 0.47 8.81
C SER A 41 -20.75 -0.38 9.52
N LYS A 42 -20.58 -1.64 9.10
CA LYS A 42 -19.53 -2.52 9.64
C LYS A 42 -18.12 -2.07 9.23
N ALA A 43 -17.96 -1.53 8.01
CA ALA A 43 -16.70 -0.98 7.57
C ALA A 43 -16.32 0.26 8.39
N ILE A 44 -17.28 1.15 8.68
CA ILE A 44 -17.07 2.33 9.56
C ILE A 44 -16.70 1.87 10.98
N GLU A 45 -17.39 0.89 11.53
CA GLU A 45 -17.08 0.31 12.86
C GLU A 45 -15.65 -0.27 12.89
N LEU A 46 -15.24 -0.97 11.84
CA LEU A 46 -13.90 -1.54 11.70
C LEU A 46 -12.83 -0.44 11.63
N LEU A 47 -13.08 0.64 10.88
CA LEU A 47 -12.19 1.81 10.80
C LEU A 47 -12.02 2.50 12.16
N HIS A 48 -13.13 2.70 12.89
CA HIS A 48 -13.09 3.26 14.25
C HIS A 48 -12.29 2.36 15.19
N THR A 49 -12.53 1.04 15.12
CA THR A 49 -11.79 0.08 15.95
C THR A 49 -10.28 0.11 15.62
N ALA A 50 -9.91 0.20 14.34
CA ALA A 50 -8.52 0.31 13.92
C ALA A 50 -7.87 1.59 14.49
N PHE A 51 -8.56 2.72 14.38
CA PHE A 51 -8.11 4.00 14.93
C PHE A 51 -7.96 3.93 16.47
N ASP A 52 -8.96 3.45 17.18
CA ASP A 52 -8.96 3.35 18.64
C ASP A 52 -7.89 2.35 19.14
N SER A 53 -7.44 1.43 18.28
CA SER A 53 -6.31 0.51 18.52
C SER A 53 -4.92 1.11 18.18
N GLY A 54 -4.88 2.38 17.73
CA GLY A 54 -3.66 3.14 17.50
C GLY A 54 -3.16 3.18 16.04
N ILE A 55 -3.91 2.63 15.08
CA ILE A 55 -3.67 2.89 13.65
C ILE A 55 -4.10 4.33 13.36
N ASN A 56 -3.18 5.15 12.88
CA ASN A 56 -3.49 6.51 12.47
C ASN A 56 -3.39 6.72 10.95
N PHE A 57 -2.87 5.77 10.20
CA PHE A 57 -2.65 5.87 8.77
C PHE A 57 -3.66 5.02 7.99
N PHE A 58 -4.44 5.68 7.12
CA PHE A 58 -5.50 5.08 6.32
C PHE A 58 -5.30 5.41 4.84
N ASP A 59 -5.17 4.39 4.01
CA ASP A 59 -4.90 4.50 2.57
C ASP A 59 -6.14 4.16 1.76
N THR A 60 -6.51 5.04 0.85
CA THR A 60 -7.60 4.83 -0.11
C THR A 60 -7.18 5.30 -1.52
N ALA A 61 -8.10 5.31 -2.46
CA ALA A 61 -7.90 5.82 -3.82
C ALA A 61 -9.23 6.12 -4.52
N ARG A 62 -9.19 7.02 -5.51
CA ARG A 62 -10.33 7.26 -6.41
C ARG A 62 -10.86 5.98 -7.08
N MET A 63 -9.97 5.02 -7.31
CA MET A 63 -10.28 3.76 -8.00
C MET A 63 -10.74 2.63 -7.06
N TYR A 64 -10.94 2.90 -5.76
CA TYR A 64 -11.33 1.90 -4.76
C TYR A 64 -12.83 1.95 -4.43
N GLY A 65 -13.69 2.10 -5.42
CA GLY A 65 -15.13 2.07 -5.27
C GLY A 65 -15.63 3.04 -4.18
N GLU A 66 -16.32 2.52 -3.16
CA GLU A 66 -16.91 3.32 -2.07
C GLU A 66 -15.92 3.67 -0.95
N SER A 67 -14.66 3.26 -1.03
CA SER A 67 -13.68 3.40 0.06
C SER A 67 -13.52 4.83 0.57
N GLU A 68 -13.33 5.83 -0.32
CA GLU A 68 -13.22 7.23 0.09
C GLU A 68 -14.46 7.73 0.83
N LYS A 69 -15.65 7.35 0.36
CA LYS A 69 -16.91 7.76 0.99
C LYS A 69 -17.07 7.15 2.39
N ILE A 70 -16.71 5.90 2.54
CA ILE A 70 -16.74 5.19 3.83
C ILE A 70 -15.75 5.83 4.80
N MET A 71 -14.51 6.08 4.38
CA MET A 71 -13.50 6.74 5.20
C MET A 71 -13.89 8.18 5.55
N GLY A 72 -14.47 8.92 4.60
CA GLY A 72 -14.97 10.27 4.84
C GLY A 72 -16.01 10.31 5.96
N LYS A 73 -16.99 9.38 5.92
CA LYS A 73 -17.99 9.26 6.99
C LYS A 73 -17.36 8.85 8.33
N ALA A 74 -16.42 7.90 8.31
CA ALA A 74 -15.78 7.41 9.52
C ALA A 74 -14.95 8.49 10.23
N PHE A 75 -14.26 9.35 9.48
CA PHE A 75 -13.27 10.26 10.05
C PHE A 75 -13.68 11.74 10.03
N LYS A 76 -14.88 12.10 9.57
CA LYS A 76 -15.34 13.50 9.53
C LYS A 76 -15.13 14.24 10.86
N ALA A 77 -15.47 13.63 11.99
CA ALA A 77 -15.33 14.22 13.31
C ALA A 77 -13.94 14.03 13.95
N ARG A 78 -13.00 13.37 13.25
CA ARG A 78 -11.67 13.00 13.77
C ARG A 78 -10.58 13.26 12.72
N ARG A 79 -10.84 14.14 11.75
CA ARG A 79 -9.97 14.35 10.59
C ARG A 79 -8.54 14.74 10.98
N ASP A 80 -8.41 15.57 11.98
CA ASP A 80 -7.13 16.06 12.52
C ASP A 80 -6.31 14.99 13.25
N LYS A 81 -6.93 13.84 13.56
CA LYS A 81 -6.28 12.73 14.32
C LYS A 81 -5.80 11.60 13.44
N VAL A 82 -6.12 11.62 12.14
CA VAL A 82 -5.77 10.58 11.19
C VAL A 82 -4.89 11.11 10.07
N VAL A 83 -4.03 10.27 9.54
CA VAL A 83 -3.29 10.48 8.30
C VAL A 83 -4.07 9.79 7.19
N LEU A 84 -4.65 10.58 6.29
CA LEU A 84 -5.37 10.08 5.12
C LEU A 84 -4.52 10.20 3.87
N ALA A 85 -4.32 9.07 3.19
CA ALA A 85 -3.73 9.02 1.87
C ALA A 85 -4.77 8.64 0.83
N THR A 86 -4.79 9.36 -0.28
CA THR A 86 -5.57 8.98 -1.46
C THR A 86 -4.75 9.11 -2.75
N LYS A 87 -5.26 8.53 -3.83
CA LYS A 87 -4.54 8.43 -5.10
C LYS A 87 -5.34 9.02 -6.24
N CYS A 88 -4.62 9.73 -7.11
CA CYS A 88 -5.14 10.22 -8.37
C CYS A 88 -5.73 9.05 -9.19
N ARG A 89 -6.75 9.33 -9.99
CA ARG A 89 -7.20 8.38 -11.01
C ARG A 89 -6.08 8.10 -12.01
N HIS A 90 -6.22 7.03 -12.76
CA HIS A 90 -5.24 6.70 -13.79
C HIS A 90 -5.13 7.81 -14.83
N LEU A 91 -3.89 8.12 -15.24
CA LEU A 91 -3.59 9.20 -16.17
C LEU A 91 -3.47 8.73 -17.62
N LEU A 92 -3.16 7.44 -17.83
CA LEU A 92 -3.08 6.88 -19.17
C LEU A 92 -4.47 6.65 -19.76
N ASN A 93 -4.62 7.00 -21.03
CA ASN A 93 -5.78 6.64 -21.85
C ASN A 93 -5.83 5.12 -22.09
N SER A 94 -6.92 4.65 -22.70
CA SER A 94 -7.12 3.23 -23.05
C SER A 94 -6.08 2.69 -24.04
N ASP A 95 -5.45 3.55 -24.83
CA ASP A 95 -4.35 3.24 -25.75
C ASP A 95 -2.95 3.26 -25.11
N GLY A 96 -2.87 3.50 -23.78
CA GLY A 96 -1.64 3.56 -23.02
C GLY A 96 -0.83 4.86 -23.20
N ASN A 97 -1.41 5.90 -23.80
CA ASN A 97 -0.78 7.19 -23.98
C ASN A 97 -1.23 8.20 -22.90
N LEU A 98 -0.39 9.19 -22.64
CA LEU A 98 -0.77 10.34 -21.84
C LEU A 98 -1.60 11.32 -22.68
N PRO A 99 -2.65 11.93 -22.09
CA PRO A 99 -3.29 13.12 -22.67
C PRO A 99 -2.28 14.29 -22.78
N ASN A 100 -2.69 15.37 -23.45
CA ASN A 100 -1.90 16.59 -23.45
C ASN A 100 -1.82 17.23 -22.05
N ASP A 101 -0.86 18.11 -21.83
CA ASP A 101 -0.57 18.70 -20.53
C ASP A 101 -1.76 19.45 -19.91
N SER A 102 -2.55 20.15 -20.72
CA SER A 102 -3.76 20.85 -20.24
C SER A 102 -4.77 19.86 -19.67
N MET A 103 -5.01 18.76 -20.37
CA MET A 103 -5.91 17.70 -19.92
C MET A 103 -5.34 16.98 -18.70
N LEU A 104 -4.04 16.69 -18.66
CA LEU A 104 -3.38 16.09 -17.48
C LEU A 104 -3.57 16.94 -16.23
N LYS A 105 -3.33 18.26 -16.33
CA LYS A 105 -3.55 19.20 -15.23
C LYS A 105 -5.00 19.16 -14.75
N THR A 106 -5.95 19.10 -15.67
CA THR A 106 -7.38 19.00 -15.34
C THR A 106 -7.68 17.69 -14.62
N ILE A 107 -7.23 16.55 -15.15
CA ILE A 107 -7.46 15.22 -14.55
C ILE A 107 -6.91 15.16 -13.11
N VAL A 108 -5.69 15.67 -12.88
CA VAL A 108 -5.09 15.67 -11.54
C VAL A 108 -5.86 16.55 -10.58
N LYS A 109 -6.23 17.79 -11.00
CA LYS A 109 -7.02 18.71 -10.18
C LYS A 109 -8.39 18.13 -9.83
N ASP A 110 -9.13 17.68 -10.82
CA ASP A 110 -10.46 17.10 -10.63
C ASP A 110 -10.41 15.86 -9.72
N SER A 111 -9.39 15.01 -9.93
CA SER A 111 -9.20 13.81 -9.09
C SER A 111 -9.04 14.20 -7.62
N LEU A 112 -8.24 15.20 -7.30
CA LEU A 112 -8.07 15.66 -5.92
C LEU A 112 -9.35 16.29 -5.36
N TYR A 113 -9.99 17.20 -6.11
CA TYR A 113 -11.21 17.86 -5.64
C TYR A 113 -12.36 16.88 -5.41
N GLU A 114 -12.51 15.89 -6.30
CA GLU A 114 -13.48 14.81 -6.10
C GLU A 114 -13.15 13.98 -4.85
N SER A 115 -11.87 13.67 -4.62
CA SER A 115 -11.42 12.98 -3.41
C SER A 115 -11.75 13.77 -2.15
N LEU A 116 -11.43 15.07 -2.10
CA LEU A 116 -11.73 15.95 -0.97
C LEU A 116 -13.24 16.00 -0.68
N LYS A 117 -14.05 16.15 -1.74
CA LYS A 117 -15.52 16.14 -1.63
C LYS A 117 -16.02 14.79 -1.08
N THR A 118 -15.53 13.69 -1.60
CA THR A 118 -15.97 12.34 -1.21
C THR A 118 -15.53 11.99 0.21
N LEU A 119 -14.32 12.36 0.58
CA LEU A 119 -13.75 12.23 1.92
C LEU A 119 -14.32 13.22 2.94
N GLN A 120 -15.12 14.20 2.50
CA GLN A 120 -15.72 15.25 3.33
C GLN A 120 -14.68 16.03 4.15
N THR A 121 -13.59 16.43 3.51
CA THR A 121 -12.46 17.14 4.14
C THR A 121 -11.90 18.21 3.20
N ASP A 122 -11.26 19.23 3.77
CA ASP A 122 -10.63 20.30 3.01
C ASP A 122 -9.20 19.96 2.55
N TYR A 123 -8.60 18.91 3.13
CA TYR A 123 -7.26 18.46 2.76
C TYR A 123 -7.10 16.95 2.99
N VAL A 124 -6.12 16.36 2.32
CA VAL A 124 -5.57 15.04 2.66
C VAL A 124 -4.12 15.17 3.12
N ASP A 125 -3.62 14.20 3.86
CA ASP A 125 -2.21 14.26 4.29
C ASP A 125 -1.29 13.87 3.15
N ILE A 126 -1.68 12.86 2.36
CA ILE A 126 -0.90 12.37 1.25
C ILE A 126 -1.78 12.27 0.01
N PHE A 127 -1.36 12.93 -1.06
CA PHE A 127 -1.94 12.73 -2.40
C PHE A 127 -0.89 12.14 -3.32
N MET A 128 -1.22 11.01 -3.97
CA MET A 128 -0.23 10.29 -4.76
C MET A 128 -0.72 9.93 -6.16
N LEU A 129 0.20 9.77 -7.08
CA LEU A 129 -0.06 9.12 -8.35
C LEU A 129 -0.29 7.62 -8.12
N HIS A 130 -1.38 7.08 -8.71
CA HIS A 130 -1.72 5.67 -8.61
C HIS A 130 -0.96 4.80 -9.61
N GLN A 131 -0.39 5.43 -10.63
CA GLN A 131 0.45 4.82 -11.65
C GLN A 131 1.79 5.54 -11.70
N ALA A 132 2.84 4.76 -11.89
CA ALA A 132 4.16 5.25 -12.20
C ALA A 132 4.66 4.51 -13.45
N ASN A 133 5.07 5.24 -14.44
CA ASN A 133 5.89 4.76 -15.54
C ASN A 133 6.75 5.93 -16.01
N GLN A 134 7.72 5.65 -16.84
CA GLN A 134 8.65 6.67 -17.31
C GLN A 134 7.94 7.92 -17.85
N ARG A 135 6.93 7.77 -18.71
CA ARG A 135 6.20 8.89 -19.31
C ARG A 135 5.48 9.77 -18.29
N ILE A 136 4.94 9.15 -17.23
CA ILE A 136 4.26 9.86 -16.14
C ILE A 136 5.29 10.58 -15.27
N LEU A 137 6.38 9.90 -14.92
CA LEU A 137 7.40 10.40 -13.99
C LEU A 137 8.25 11.53 -14.59
N GLU A 138 8.47 11.51 -15.92
CA GLU A 138 9.20 12.55 -16.66
C GLU A 138 8.33 13.75 -17.08
N ASN A 139 7.00 13.68 -16.84
CA ASN A 139 6.11 14.76 -17.28
C ASN A 139 6.08 15.92 -16.28
N GLU A 140 6.74 17.02 -16.63
CA GLU A 140 6.84 18.23 -15.80
C GLU A 140 5.45 18.87 -15.49
N ALA A 141 4.47 18.74 -16.38
CA ALA A 141 3.15 19.32 -16.16
C ALA A 141 2.42 18.64 -14.99
N ILE A 142 2.67 17.34 -14.77
CA ILE A 142 2.14 16.58 -13.63
C ILE A 142 2.79 17.07 -12.34
N VAL A 143 4.12 17.18 -12.30
CA VAL A 143 4.84 17.69 -11.11
C VAL A 143 4.43 19.11 -10.78
N CYS A 144 4.33 19.97 -11.81
CA CYS A 144 3.92 21.38 -11.66
C CYS A 144 2.51 21.50 -11.03
N VAL A 145 1.53 20.75 -11.54
CA VAL A 145 0.16 20.82 -10.99
C VAL A 145 0.07 20.24 -9.58
N LEU A 146 0.81 19.19 -9.26
CA LEU A 146 0.86 18.65 -7.91
C LEU A 146 1.50 19.65 -6.94
N SER A 147 2.60 20.32 -7.35
CA SER A 147 3.24 21.35 -6.54
C SER A 147 2.30 22.54 -6.26
N GLU A 148 1.61 23.03 -7.30
CA GLU A 148 0.57 24.09 -7.15
C GLU A 148 -0.51 23.70 -6.11
N LEU A 149 -1.02 22.47 -6.20
CA LEU A 149 -2.07 22.00 -5.28
C LEU A 149 -1.55 21.82 -3.84
N LYS A 150 -0.29 21.40 -3.70
CA LYS A 150 0.39 21.29 -2.39
C LYS A 150 0.61 22.68 -1.76
N GLU A 151 1.09 23.65 -2.52
CA GLU A 151 1.28 25.04 -2.06
C GLU A 151 -0.03 25.67 -1.59
N ARG A 152 -1.16 25.29 -2.18
CA ARG A 152 -2.50 25.68 -1.75
C ARG A 152 -2.97 24.97 -0.48
N GLY A 153 -2.18 24.07 0.08
CA GLY A 153 -2.50 23.35 1.30
C GLY A 153 -3.53 22.25 1.15
N LEU A 154 -3.84 21.79 -0.07
CA LEU A 154 -4.83 20.75 -0.30
C LEU A 154 -4.31 19.36 0.05
N PHE A 155 -3.00 19.20 0.14
CA PHE A 155 -2.34 18.04 0.75
C PHE A 155 -0.95 18.41 1.30
N ARG A 156 -0.41 17.57 2.20
CA ARG A 156 0.85 17.82 2.92
C ARG A 156 2.06 17.16 2.25
N ALA A 157 1.90 15.94 1.75
CA ALA A 157 2.97 15.17 1.12
C ALA A 157 2.56 14.65 -0.25
N MET A 158 3.47 14.78 -1.22
CA MET A 158 3.34 14.28 -2.58
C MET A 158 3.89 12.87 -2.66
N GLY A 159 3.07 11.91 -3.11
CA GLY A 159 3.46 10.51 -3.21
C GLY A 159 3.31 9.92 -4.59
N VAL A 160 3.87 8.74 -4.77
CA VAL A 160 3.68 7.93 -5.97
C VAL A 160 3.67 6.44 -5.63
N SER A 161 2.81 5.67 -6.31
CA SER A 161 2.79 4.21 -6.21
C SER A 161 3.59 3.61 -7.37
N THR A 162 4.71 2.95 -7.06
CA THR A 162 5.58 2.29 -8.03
C THR A 162 5.35 0.78 -8.04
N TYR A 163 5.77 0.12 -9.11
CA TYR A 163 5.69 -1.33 -9.28
C TYR A 163 7.06 -1.97 -9.49
N THR A 164 7.96 -1.30 -10.20
CA THR A 164 9.30 -1.82 -10.53
C THR A 164 10.38 -1.05 -9.80
N THR A 165 11.56 -1.65 -9.69
CA THR A 165 12.76 -0.99 -9.15
C THR A 165 13.19 0.21 -10.00
N ASP A 166 13.04 0.11 -11.33
CA ASP A 166 13.36 1.22 -12.24
C ASP A 166 12.47 2.43 -12.00
N GLU A 167 11.14 2.22 -11.84
CA GLU A 167 10.22 3.30 -11.48
C GLU A 167 10.59 3.93 -10.13
N THR A 168 10.89 3.10 -9.12
CA THR A 168 11.29 3.59 -7.79
C THR A 168 12.59 4.40 -7.87
N LYS A 169 13.58 3.93 -8.63
CA LYS A 169 14.84 4.65 -8.85
C LYS A 169 14.61 5.99 -9.55
N MET A 170 13.80 6.03 -10.61
CA MET A 170 13.43 7.29 -11.28
C MET A 170 12.79 8.29 -10.33
N VAL A 171 11.88 7.81 -9.45
CA VAL A 171 11.25 8.65 -8.43
C VAL A 171 12.27 9.22 -7.47
N LEU A 172 13.18 8.40 -6.96
CA LEU A 172 14.24 8.82 -6.04
C LEU A 172 15.21 9.82 -6.69
N ASP A 173 15.57 9.61 -7.96
CA ASP A 173 16.50 10.46 -8.68
C ASP A 173 15.89 11.81 -9.07
N SER A 174 14.58 11.90 -9.24
CA SER A 174 13.87 13.15 -9.59
C SER A 174 13.87 14.21 -8.48
N GLY A 175 13.94 13.79 -7.22
CA GLY A 175 13.93 14.68 -6.05
C GLY A 175 12.60 15.40 -5.76
N HIS A 176 11.52 15.07 -6.47
CA HIS A 176 10.21 15.75 -6.32
C HIS A 176 9.31 15.12 -5.25
N TRP A 177 9.49 13.83 -4.94
CA TRP A 177 8.53 13.04 -4.18
C TRP A 177 8.89 12.95 -2.71
N ASN A 178 7.88 13.06 -1.87
CA ASN A 178 8.04 12.97 -0.42
C ASN A 178 7.89 11.53 0.10
N MET A 179 7.15 10.68 -0.64
CA MET A 179 6.95 9.29 -0.27
C MET A 179 6.71 8.40 -1.49
N ILE A 180 7.07 7.13 -1.34
CA ILE A 180 6.83 6.07 -2.31
C ILE A 180 6.01 4.97 -1.65
N GLN A 181 4.95 4.52 -2.34
CA GLN A 181 4.23 3.29 -2.00
C GLN A 181 4.67 2.19 -2.97
N LEU A 182 5.38 1.19 -2.48
CA LEU A 182 6.02 0.15 -3.29
C LEU A 182 5.68 -1.27 -2.84
N PRO A 183 5.68 -2.28 -3.73
CA PRO A 183 5.51 -3.67 -3.36
C PRO A 183 6.82 -4.21 -2.76
N PHE A 184 6.69 -4.83 -1.58
CA PHE A 184 7.81 -5.56 -0.96
C PHE A 184 7.25 -6.62 -0.02
N ASN A 185 7.73 -7.85 -0.12
CA ASN A 185 7.23 -8.96 0.67
C ASN A 185 8.26 -10.11 0.68
N LEU A 186 7.98 -11.17 1.43
CA LEU A 186 8.86 -12.35 1.55
C LEU A 186 9.26 -12.98 0.22
N MET A 187 8.41 -12.89 -0.81
CA MET A 187 8.66 -13.53 -2.12
C MET A 187 9.33 -12.58 -3.12
N ASP A 188 8.95 -11.30 -3.15
CA ASP A 188 9.57 -10.29 -4.01
C ASP A 188 10.24 -9.22 -3.16
N GLN A 189 11.56 -9.28 -3.08
CA GLN A 189 12.39 -8.45 -2.20
C GLN A 189 13.20 -7.39 -2.96
N ARG A 190 13.06 -7.31 -4.29
CA ARG A 190 13.90 -6.47 -5.16
C ARG A 190 13.91 -4.99 -4.79
N GLN A 191 12.80 -4.45 -4.29
CA GLN A 191 12.70 -3.06 -3.84
C GLN A 191 13.59 -2.76 -2.62
N GLY A 192 13.97 -3.77 -1.86
CA GLY A 192 14.82 -3.63 -0.67
C GLY A 192 16.17 -2.98 -0.95
N ASP A 193 16.73 -3.20 -2.14
CA ASP A 193 18.01 -2.61 -2.56
C ASP A 193 17.98 -1.07 -2.64
N LEU A 194 16.78 -0.47 -2.68
CA LEU A 194 16.57 0.97 -2.78
C LEU A 194 16.19 1.64 -1.44
N PHE A 195 16.07 0.89 -0.36
CA PHE A 195 15.61 1.43 0.92
C PHE A 195 16.59 2.43 1.52
N GLU A 196 17.88 2.10 1.51
CA GLU A 196 18.93 2.98 2.02
C GLU A 196 19.01 4.30 1.21
N ASP A 197 18.89 4.24 -0.12
CA ASP A 197 18.85 5.43 -0.97
C ASP A 197 17.63 6.31 -0.68
N ALA A 198 16.45 5.70 -0.53
CA ALA A 198 15.23 6.42 -0.12
C ALA A 198 15.40 7.11 1.24
N HIS A 199 16.00 6.43 2.21
CA HIS A 199 16.29 6.99 3.53
C HIS A 199 17.24 8.19 3.45
N HIS A 200 18.35 8.08 2.73
CA HIS A 200 19.32 9.15 2.54
C HIS A 200 18.70 10.38 1.84
N LYS A 201 17.80 10.15 0.89
CA LYS A 201 17.06 11.21 0.19
C LYS A 201 15.89 11.76 1.00
N GLY A 202 15.60 11.21 2.18
CA GLY A 202 14.50 11.63 3.04
C GLY A 202 13.12 11.30 2.49
N VAL A 203 13.02 10.31 1.61
CA VAL A 203 11.75 9.84 1.02
C VAL A 203 11.14 8.75 1.89
N GLY A 204 9.89 8.95 2.33
CA GLY A 204 9.19 7.96 3.16
C GLY A 204 8.77 6.73 2.36
N LEU A 205 8.97 5.55 2.92
CA LEU A 205 8.58 4.29 2.29
C LEU A 205 7.34 3.69 2.95
N VAL A 206 6.32 3.46 2.15
CA VAL A 206 5.13 2.69 2.54
C VAL A 206 5.09 1.40 1.74
N VAL A 207 5.23 0.29 2.43
CA VAL A 207 5.27 -1.03 1.79
C VAL A 207 3.86 -1.57 1.62
N ARG A 208 3.51 -1.97 0.41
CA ARG A 208 2.26 -2.66 0.08
C ARG A 208 2.49 -4.09 -0.41
N SER A 209 1.40 -4.82 -0.65
CA SER A 209 1.42 -6.20 -1.15
C SER A 209 2.16 -7.19 -0.23
N VAL A 210 2.26 -6.87 1.05
CA VAL A 210 2.95 -7.71 2.04
C VAL A 210 2.36 -9.11 2.13
N LEU A 211 1.03 -9.24 2.00
CA LEU A 211 0.32 -10.51 2.00
C LEU A 211 -0.05 -11.03 0.60
N LEU A 212 0.35 -10.35 -0.48
CA LEU A 212 0.09 -10.75 -1.87
C LEU A 212 -1.38 -11.13 -2.11
N LYS A 213 -2.33 -10.22 -1.80
CA LYS A 213 -3.79 -10.45 -1.86
C LYS A 213 -4.28 -11.62 -0.99
N GLY A 214 -3.54 -12.02 0.01
CA GLY A 214 -3.84 -13.15 0.88
C GLY A 214 -3.08 -14.45 0.53
N LEU A 215 -2.22 -14.44 -0.47
CA LEU A 215 -1.37 -15.58 -0.83
C LEU A 215 -0.46 -16.00 0.35
N LEU A 216 0.10 -15.04 1.07
CA LEU A 216 0.88 -15.28 2.28
C LEU A 216 -0.01 -15.38 3.53
N SER A 217 -1.10 -16.16 3.43
CA SER A 217 -2.04 -16.48 4.51
C SER A 217 -2.63 -17.88 4.34
N ASP A 218 -3.68 -18.20 5.10
CA ASP A 218 -4.44 -19.46 4.97
C ASP A 218 -5.02 -19.65 3.54
N ARG A 219 -5.19 -18.55 2.78
CA ARG A 219 -5.71 -18.55 1.40
C ARG A 219 -4.69 -18.96 0.34
N GLY A 220 -3.40 -19.05 0.70
CA GLY A 220 -2.31 -19.46 -0.19
C GLY A 220 -2.17 -20.97 -0.35
N LYS A 221 -3.27 -21.73 -0.23
CA LYS A 221 -3.34 -23.18 -0.36
C LYS A 221 -4.33 -23.57 -1.43
N ASN A 222 -4.10 -24.73 -2.05
CA ASN A 222 -4.94 -25.26 -3.13
C ASN A 222 -5.08 -24.25 -4.29
N LEU A 223 -3.97 -23.63 -4.64
CA LEU A 223 -3.92 -22.64 -5.71
C LEU A 223 -4.18 -23.27 -7.08
N HIS A 224 -4.47 -22.43 -8.04
CA HIS A 224 -4.57 -22.85 -9.44
C HIS A 224 -3.30 -23.62 -9.87
N PRO A 225 -3.39 -24.69 -10.70
CA PRO A 225 -2.22 -25.51 -11.12
C PRO A 225 -1.06 -24.67 -11.66
N ALA A 226 -1.32 -23.56 -12.37
CA ALA A 226 -0.29 -22.66 -12.86
C ALA A 226 0.55 -21.99 -11.75
N LEU A 227 0.06 -21.98 -10.50
CA LEU A 227 0.72 -21.40 -9.32
C LEU A 227 1.29 -22.47 -8.38
N LYS A 228 1.41 -23.73 -8.85
CA LYS A 228 1.87 -24.83 -8.00
C LYS A 228 3.29 -24.61 -7.45
N ASP A 229 4.18 -24.05 -8.24
CA ASP A 229 5.54 -23.74 -7.79
C ASP A 229 5.57 -22.61 -6.76
N VAL A 230 4.67 -21.64 -6.87
CA VAL A 230 4.47 -20.60 -5.87
C VAL A 230 3.97 -21.21 -4.55
N GLU A 231 2.97 -22.11 -4.61
CA GLU A 231 2.46 -22.82 -3.44
C GLU A 231 3.55 -23.67 -2.76
N ASN A 232 4.32 -24.40 -3.55
CA ASN A 232 5.45 -25.20 -3.06
C ASN A 232 6.53 -24.31 -2.42
N HIS A 233 6.77 -23.13 -2.97
CA HIS A 233 7.73 -22.18 -2.41
C HIS A 233 7.25 -21.63 -1.07
N ILE A 234 5.96 -21.29 -0.94
CA ILE A 234 5.38 -20.81 0.34
C ILE A 234 5.60 -21.84 1.45
N ALA A 235 5.55 -23.13 1.16
CA ALA A 235 5.82 -24.19 2.13
C ALA A 235 7.26 -24.13 2.70
N LYS A 236 8.22 -23.53 2.00
CA LYS A 236 9.61 -23.39 2.49
C LYS A 236 9.72 -22.44 3.69
N TYR A 237 8.76 -21.54 3.89
CA TYR A 237 8.74 -20.67 5.08
C TYR A 237 8.40 -21.45 6.37
N GLN A 238 7.99 -22.74 6.28
CA GLN A 238 7.57 -23.52 7.45
C GLN A 238 8.66 -23.58 8.55
N SER A 239 9.93 -23.75 8.17
CA SER A 239 11.03 -23.77 9.15
C SER A 239 11.15 -22.46 9.91
N LEU A 240 11.01 -21.34 9.19
CA LEU A 240 11.09 -20.00 9.80
C LEU A 240 9.87 -19.71 10.68
N LEU A 241 8.69 -20.25 10.33
CA LEU A 241 7.48 -20.16 11.15
C LEU A 241 7.65 -20.92 12.48
N GLU A 242 8.27 -22.11 12.44
CA GLU A 242 8.55 -22.90 13.64
C GLU A 242 9.58 -22.22 14.54
N GLU A 243 10.66 -21.68 13.97
CA GLU A 243 11.71 -20.94 14.72
C GLU A 243 11.17 -19.66 15.36
N THR A 244 10.23 -18.98 14.72
CA THR A 244 9.68 -17.71 15.21
C THR A 244 8.41 -17.88 16.04
N ASN A 245 7.78 -19.05 16.00
CA ASN A 245 6.43 -19.31 16.53
C ASN A 245 5.38 -18.31 16.01
N LEU A 246 5.53 -17.87 14.76
CA LEU A 246 4.63 -16.94 14.09
C LEU A 246 3.74 -17.68 13.08
N LYS A 247 2.60 -17.05 12.76
CA LYS A 247 1.84 -17.40 11.56
C LYS A 247 2.40 -16.65 10.34
N LEU A 248 2.19 -17.18 9.15
CA LEU A 248 2.71 -16.62 7.90
C LEU A 248 2.36 -15.14 7.67
N PRO A 249 1.12 -14.66 7.90
CA PRO A 249 0.82 -13.23 7.79
C PRO A 249 1.62 -12.36 8.77
N ALA A 250 1.84 -12.86 9.99
CA ALA A 250 2.63 -12.16 10.99
C ALA A 250 4.12 -12.12 10.61
N LEU A 251 4.66 -13.24 10.11
CA LEU A 251 6.02 -13.31 9.61
C LEU A 251 6.23 -12.33 8.44
N ALA A 252 5.33 -12.33 7.45
CA ALA A 252 5.40 -11.44 6.29
C ALA A 252 5.36 -9.95 6.70
N THR A 253 4.51 -9.60 7.65
CA THR A 253 4.40 -8.23 8.15
C THR A 253 5.63 -7.82 8.96
N LYS A 254 6.10 -8.68 9.89
CA LYS A 254 7.31 -8.43 10.67
C LYS A 254 8.56 -8.37 9.78
N PHE A 255 8.64 -9.18 8.75
CA PHE A 255 9.72 -9.11 7.76
C PHE A 255 9.86 -7.69 7.18
N ALA A 256 8.77 -7.13 6.64
CA ALA A 256 8.80 -5.78 6.09
C ALA A 256 9.10 -4.70 7.15
N LEU A 257 8.58 -4.85 8.37
CA LEU A 257 8.83 -3.93 9.48
C LEU A 257 10.24 -4.04 10.09
N SER A 258 10.99 -5.12 9.77
CA SER A 258 12.39 -5.28 10.23
C SER A 258 13.35 -4.32 9.56
N PHE A 259 12.94 -3.69 8.45
CA PHE A 259 13.71 -2.64 7.80
C PHE A 259 13.34 -1.29 8.42
N SER A 260 14.35 -0.61 8.99
CA SER A 260 14.16 0.67 9.69
C SER A 260 13.72 1.81 8.77
N GLU A 261 14.03 1.70 7.48
CA GLU A 261 13.72 2.62 6.40
C GLU A 261 12.24 2.60 6.01
N VAL A 262 11.54 1.49 6.32
CA VAL A 262 10.11 1.35 6.07
C VAL A 262 9.32 2.14 7.12
N SER A 263 8.61 3.17 6.68
CA SER A 263 7.80 4.02 7.57
C SER A 263 6.51 3.31 7.99
N SER A 264 5.87 2.58 7.10
CA SER A 264 4.62 1.87 7.38
C SER A 264 4.39 0.70 6.43
N VAL A 265 3.68 -0.31 6.92
CA VAL A 265 3.27 -1.48 6.13
C VAL A 265 1.75 -1.42 5.93
N LEU A 266 1.33 -1.40 4.67
CA LEU A 266 -0.08 -1.37 4.29
C LEU A 266 -0.66 -2.79 4.33
N VAL A 267 -1.64 -2.98 5.21
CA VAL A 267 -2.33 -4.26 5.38
C VAL A 267 -3.80 -4.10 4.97
N GLY A 268 -4.27 -4.95 4.07
CA GLY A 268 -5.68 -5.06 3.73
C GLY A 268 -6.46 -5.70 4.88
N ILE A 269 -7.51 -5.03 5.33
CA ILE A 269 -8.28 -5.44 6.51
C ILE A 269 -9.77 -5.35 6.18
N ASP A 270 -10.39 -6.51 5.96
CA ASP A 270 -11.83 -6.64 5.67
C ASP A 270 -12.62 -7.29 6.83
N LYS A 271 -11.95 -7.71 7.91
CA LYS A 271 -12.60 -8.37 9.06
C LYS A 271 -11.89 -8.01 10.36
N ARG A 272 -12.68 -7.97 11.45
CA ARG A 272 -12.15 -7.76 12.81
C ARG A 272 -11.01 -8.73 13.15
N LYS A 273 -11.13 -10.01 12.78
CA LYS A 273 -10.09 -11.02 13.00
C LYS A 273 -8.74 -10.59 12.40
N TYR A 274 -8.73 -10.07 11.18
CA TYR A 274 -7.50 -9.66 10.50
C TYR A 274 -6.92 -8.38 11.09
N LEU A 275 -7.77 -7.46 11.56
CA LEU A 275 -7.31 -6.32 12.36
C LEU A 275 -6.59 -6.79 13.63
N ASP A 276 -7.22 -7.69 14.41
CA ASP A 276 -6.64 -8.20 15.64
C ASP A 276 -5.33 -8.97 15.39
N GLU A 277 -5.22 -9.70 14.28
CA GLU A 277 -3.99 -10.37 13.85
C GLU A 277 -2.90 -9.35 13.46
N ALA A 278 -3.23 -8.33 12.68
CA ALA A 278 -2.29 -7.26 12.30
C ALA A 278 -1.77 -6.49 13.53
N LEU A 279 -2.65 -6.15 14.47
CA LEU A 279 -2.28 -5.46 15.71
C LEU A 279 -1.30 -6.26 16.57
N LYS A 280 -1.42 -7.58 16.59
CA LYS A 280 -0.49 -8.47 17.33
C LYS A 280 0.89 -8.53 16.72
N THR A 281 1.08 -8.13 15.47
CA THR A 281 2.38 -8.15 14.81
C THR A 281 3.26 -6.96 15.17
N VAL A 282 2.67 -5.86 15.66
CA VAL A 282 3.36 -4.61 16.00
C VAL A 282 3.64 -4.50 17.51
N ASP A 283 4.25 -5.53 18.06
CA ASP A 283 4.67 -5.64 19.45
C ASP A 283 6.05 -4.96 19.74
N GLY A 284 6.66 -4.35 18.71
CA GLY A 284 7.99 -3.73 18.80
C GLY A 284 9.15 -4.71 18.67
N ILE A 285 8.86 -6.01 18.47
CA ILE A 285 9.86 -7.06 18.28
C ILE A 285 9.76 -7.56 16.85
N TYR A 286 10.79 -7.31 16.05
CA TYR A 286 10.87 -7.73 14.66
C TYR A 286 11.88 -8.88 14.49
N LEU A 287 12.15 -9.28 13.25
CA LEU A 287 13.12 -10.35 13.00
C LEU A 287 14.52 -9.85 13.36
N ASP A 288 15.25 -10.66 14.12
CA ASP A 288 16.67 -10.44 14.34
C ASP A 288 17.46 -10.70 13.04
N LYS A 289 18.73 -10.35 13.05
CA LYS A 289 19.59 -10.42 11.86
C LYS A 289 19.63 -11.83 11.25
N GLU A 290 19.71 -12.88 12.07
CA GLU A 290 19.76 -14.26 11.59
C GLU A 290 18.47 -14.66 10.88
N LYS A 291 17.31 -14.37 11.50
CA LYS A 291 16.00 -14.68 10.89
C LYS A 291 15.71 -13.83 9.67
N LEU A 292 16.17 -12.57 9.67
CA LEU A 292 16.05 -11.69 8.51
C LEU A 292 16.89 -12.20 7.33
N GLU A 293 18.12 -12.65 7.57
CA GLU A 293 18.97 -13.27 6.54
C GLU A 293 18.36 -14.56 6.00
N LYS A 294 17.80 -15.43 6.86
CA LYS A 294 17.06 -16.62 6.42
C LYS A 294 15.85 -16.26 5.55
N ALA A 295 15.09 -15.24 5.95
CA ALA A 295 13.94 -14.77 5.17
C ALA A 295 14.39 -14.20 3.81
N ASN A 296 15.50 -13.47 3.76
CA ASN A 296 16.07 -12.96 2.52
C ASN A 296 16.49 -14.09 1.56
N GLN A 297 17.07 -15.16 2.07
CA GLN A 297 17.46 -16.34 1.27
C GLN A 297 16.26 -17.13 0.72
N LEU A 298 15.09 -16.92 1.30
CA LEU A 298 13.84 -17.56 0.87
C LEU A 298 13.01 -16.67 -0.09
N ALA A 299 13.60 -15.66 -0.72
CA ALA A 299 12.95 -14.95 -1.82
C ALA A 299 12.58 -15.92 -2.95
N TYR A 300 11.48 -15.62 -3.67
CA TYR A 300 11.09 -16.43 -4.82
C TYR A 300 12.12 -16.25 -5.96
N PRO A 301 12.63 -17.33 -6.56
CA PRO A 301 13.75 -17.24 -7.50
C PRO A 301 13.45 -16.51 -8.80
N GLU A 302 12.16 -16.42 -9.17
CA GLU A 302 11.67 -15.73 -10.36
C GLU A 302 10.65 -14.66 -9.98
N PRO A 303 11.08 -13.57 -9.27
CA PRO A 303 10.15 -12.59 -8.70
C PRO A 303 9.28 -11.88 -9.74
N GLU A 304 9.69 -11.83 -11.02
CA GLU A 304 8.88 -11.31 -12.14
C GLU A 304 7.59 -12.12 -12.34
N PHE A 305 7.61 -13.42 -11.99
CA PHE A 305 6.43 -14.26 -12.04
C PHE A 305 5.38 -13.84 -11.01
N ILE A 306 5.78 -13.18 -9.90
CA ILE A 306 4.88 -12.68 -8.87
C ILE A 306 4.12 -11.44 -9.40
N ASN A 307 3.20 -11.66 -10.32
CA ASN A 307 2.44 -10.64 -11.02
C ASN A 307 0.93 -10.81 -10.79
N LEU A 308 0.45 -10.31 -9.65
CA LEU A 308 -0.95 -10.44 -9.24
C LEU A 308 -1.95 -9.88 -10.29
N PRO A 309 -1.72 -8.73 -10.95
CA PRO A 309 -2.60 -8.27 -12.03
C PRO A 309 -2.67 -9.21 -13.23
N TYR A 310 -1.56 -9.86 -13.56
CA TYR A 310 -1.55 -10.87 -14.62
C TYR A 310 -2.35 -12.12 -14.20
N TRP A 311 -2.13 -12.62 -12.99
CA TRP A 311 -2.83 -13.80 -12.47
C TRP A 311 -4.35 -13.57 -12.36
N ASP A 312 -4.79 -12.33 -12.00
CA ASP A 312 -6.20 -11.96 -12.00
C ASP A 312 -6.80 -12.06 -13.41
N ARG A 313 -6.12 -11.50 -14.42
CA ARG A 313 -6.58 -11.58 -15.83
C ARG A 313 -6.66 -13.03 -16.33
N MET A 314 -5.78 -13.90 -15.86
CA MET A 314 -5.77 -15.33 -16.16
C MET A 314 -6.73 -16.13 -15.30
N ASN A 315 -7.45 -15.50 -14.36
CA ASN A 315 -8.33 -16.14 -13.37
C ASN A 315 -7.64 -17.19 -12.48
N TRP A 316 -6.33 -17.03 -12.19
CA TRP A 316 -5.57 -17.95 -11.33
C TRP A 316 -5.75 -17.68 -9.83
N LEU A 317 -6.36 -16.55 -9.45
CA LEU A 317 -6.59 -16.16 -8.06
C LEU A 317 -8.05 -16.35 -7.60
N LYS A 318 -8.84 -17.07 -8.37
CA LYS A 318 -10.26 -17.36 -8.05
C LYS A 318 -10.40 -18.62 -7.21
#